data_c5a60d328e9308f92d01768915b5e56b
#
_entry.id   c5a60d328e9308f92d01768915b5e56b
#
_cell.length_a   1.000
_cell.length_b   1.000
_cell.length_c   1.000
_cell.angle_alpha   90.00
_cell.angle_beta   90.00
_cell.angle_gamma   90.00
#
_symmetry.space_group_name_H-M   'P 1'
#
loop_
_entity.id
_entity.type
_entity.pdbx_description
1 polymer ?
#
loop_
_entity_poly.entity_id
_entity_poly.type
_entity_poly.pdbx_seq_one_letter_code
_entity_poly.pdbx_strand_id
1 'polypeptide(L)' 'MTTLALPKIDLEEKSIDLRLRLKGKLAIDLADYLRAYGETHGPIELELLAAHMLGAFMDADRGFQTWRKGETGRTGH' A
#
# COMPACT_ATOMS: atom_id res chain seq x y z
N MET A 1 7.08 -40.35 3.21
CA MET A 1 6.63 -38.99 3.01
C MET A 1 7.58 -37.99 3.63
N THR A 2 7.91 -37.01 2.93
CA THR A 2 8.90 -36.05 3.39
C THR A 2 8.24 -34.74 3.78
N THR A 3 8.55 -34.29 4.96
CA THR A 3 8.08 -33.00 5.40
C THR A 3 9.25 -32.02 5.35
N LEU A 4 9.07 -31.00 4.57
CA LEU A 4 10.10 -29.99 4.47
C LEU A 4 10.05 -29.07 5.67
N ALA A 5 11.22 -28.70 6.14
CA ALA A 5 11.30 -27.78 7.25
C ALA A 5 10.82 -26.40 6.86
N LEU A 6 10.98 -26.07 5.57
CA LEU A 6 10.57 -24.76 5.09
C LEU A 6 9.05 -24.74 4.88
N PRO A 7 8.38 -23.75 5.42
CA PRO A 7 6.94 -23.65 5.21
C PRO A 7 6.63 -23.34 3.76
N LYS A 8 5.41 -23.63 3.39
CA LYS A 8 4.98 -23.35 2.03
C LYS A 8 5.12 -21.88 1.71
N ILE A 9 5.78 -21.61 0.63
CA ILE A 9 5.96 -20.24 0.18
C ILE A 9 4.75 -19.84 -0.66
N ASP A 10 4.14 -18.75 -0.29
CA ASP A 10 3.01 -18.23 -1.04
C ASP A 10 3.53 -17.46 -2.23
N LEU A 11 3.58 -18.14 -3.38
CA LEU A 11 4.06 -17.51 -4.59
C LEU A 11 3.00 -16.71 -5.30
N GLU A 12 1.78 -16.79 -4.81
CA GLU A 12 0.69 -16.08 -5.44
C GLU A 12 0.27 -14.90 -4.59
N GLU A 13 1.24 -14.10 -4.26
CA GLU A 13 0.95 -12.90 -3.51
C GLU A 13 -0.03 -12.05 -4.30
N LYS A 14 -1.11 -11.66 -3.64
CA LYS A 14 -2.12 -10.87 -4.30
C LYS A 14 -1.56 -9.51 -4.67
N SER A 15 -1.82 -9.10 -5.88
CA SER A 15 -1.36 -7.81 -6.33
C SER A 15 -2.45 -7.16 -7.17
N ILE A 16 -2.45 -5.85 -7.14
CA ILE A 16 -3.36 -5.05 -7.95
C ILE A 16 -2.51 -4.08 -8.75
N ASP A 17 -2.66 -4.14 -10.06
CA ASP A 17 -1.98 -3.18 -10.90
C ASP A 17 -2.84 -1.94 -11.01
N LEU A 18 -2.27 -0.81 -10.69
CA LEU A 18 -2.98 0.45 -10.71
C LEU A 18 -2.31 1.40 -11.68
N ARG A 19 -3.08 1.86 -12.65
CA ARG A 19 -2.61 2.89 -13.57
C ARG A 19 -3.43 4.12 -13.31
N LEU A 20 -2.77 5.17 -12.88
CA LEU A 20 -3.43 6.36 -12.42
C LEU A 20 -2.83 7.59 -13.07
N ARG A 21 -3.68 8.44 -13.62
CA ARG A 21 -3.23 9.71 -14.18
C ARG A 21 -3.75 10.82 -13.30
N LEU A 22 -2.84 11.53 -12.68
CA LEU A 22 -3.19 12.65 -11.82
C LEU A 22 -3.13 13.94 -12.61
N LYS A 23 -4.02 14.85 -12.29
CA LYS A 23 -4.11 16.12 -13.00
C LYS A 23 -4.25 17.27 -12.01
N GLY A 24 -3.89 18.46 -12.50
CA GLY A 24 -4.12 19.67 -11.75
C GLY A 24 -3.32 19.74 -10.45
N LYS A 25 -3.96 20.25 -9.45
CA LYS A 25 -3.29 20.48 -8.17
C LYS A 25 -2.70 19.21 -7.58
N LEU A 26 -3.42 18.11 -7.73
CA LEU A 26 -2.94 16.86 -7.17
C LEU A 26 -1.63 16.41 -7.82
N ALA A 27 -1.51 16.58 -9.12
CA ALA A 27 -0.28 16.22 -9.82
C ALA A 27 0.88 17.09 -9.34
N ILE A 28 0.62 18.39 -9.19
CA ILE A 28 1.64 19.31 -8.72
C ILE A 28 2.06 18.98 -7.29
N ASP A 29 1.08 18.74 -6.44
CA ASP A 29 1.36 18.43 -5.04
C ASP A 29 2.17 17.16 -4.90
N LEU A 30 1.84 16.15 -5.69
CA LEU A 30 2.57 14.88 -5.60
C LEU A 30 4.01 15.05 -6.07
N ALA A 31 4.22 15.81 -7.15
CA ALA A 31 5.56 16.07 -7.62
C ALA A 31 6.38 16.81 -6.57
N ASP A 32 5.76 17.79 -5.92
CA ASP A 32 6.43 18.53 -4.88
C ASP A 32 6.74 17.64 -3.68
N TYR A 33 5.82 16.77 -3.34
CA TYR A 33 6.03 15.85 -2.22
C TYR A 33 7.18 14.90 -2.51
N LEU A 34 7.24 14.41 -3.75
CA LEU A 34 8.32 13.51 -4.14
C LEU A 34 9.68 14.21 -3.97
N ARG A 35 9.75 15.47 -4.38
CA ARG A 35 10.98 16.23 -4.25
C ARG A 35 11.33 16.48 -2.78
N ALA A 36 10.34 16.88 -1.99
CA ALA A 36 10.57 17.13 -0.57
C ALA A 36 11.02 15.86 0.15
N TYR A 37 10.42 14.74 -0.18
CA TYR A 37 10.81 13.48 0.41
C TYR A 37 12.26 13.14 0.05
N GLY A 38 12.63 13.38 -1.20
CA GLY A 38 13.99 13.13 -1.63
C GLY A 38 15.01 13.97 -0.91
N GLU A 39 14.65 15.21 -0.60
CA GLU A 39 15.56 16.11 0.12
C GLU A 39 15.70 15.70 1.58
N THR A 40 14.68 15.09 2.14
CA THR A 40 14.68 14.70 3.55
C THR A 40 15.25 13.31 3.78
N HIS A 41 14.85 12.37 2.96
CA HIS A 41 15.17 10.95 3.17
C HIS A 41 15.96 10.31 2.05
N GLY A 42 16.20 11.04 0.98
CA GLY A 42 16.87 10.49 -0.19
C GLY A 42 15.90 10.15 -1.30
N PRO A 43 16.42 9.95 -2.51
CA PRO A 43 15.56 9.71 -3.67
C PRO A 43 14.70 8.46 -3.51
N ILE A 44 13.50 8.53 -4.01
CA ILE A 44 12.58 7.41 -4.01
C ILE A 44 11.79 7.45 -5.30
N GLU A 45 11.44 6.28 -5.80
CA GLU A 45 10.63 6.22 -7.01
C GLU A 45 9.20 6.60 -6.71
N LEU A 46 8.57 7.28 -7.66
CA LEU A 46 7.22 7.77 -7.48
C LEU A 46 6.25 6.64 -7.15
N GLU A 47 6.38 5.52 -7.83
CA GLU A 47 5.49 4.39 -7.59
C GLU A 47 5.59 3.90 -6.16
N LEU A 48 6.79 3.81 -5.66
CA LEU A 48 7.01 3.35 -4.29
C LEU A 48 6.47 4.35 -3.29
N LEU A 49 6.70 5.63 -3.54
CA LEU A 49 6.17 6.67 -2.67
C LEU A 49 4.65 6.62 -2.64
N ALA A 50 4.02 6.49 -3.79
CA ALA A 50 2.58 6.43 -3.87
C ALA A 50 2.03 5.23 -3.11
N ALA A 51 2.70 4.08 -3.21
CA ALA A 51 2.27 2.89 -2.50
C ALA A 51 2.33 3.11 -0.99
N HIS A 52 3.38 3.75 -0.52
CA HIS A 52 3.50 4.05 0.91
C HIS A 52 2.41 5.01 1.36
N MET A 53 2.08 5.99 0.53
CA MET A 53 1.03 6.94 0.88
C MET A 53 -0.32 6.25 1.00
N LEU A 54 -0.62 5.38 0.04
CA LEU A 54 -1.88 4.64 0.08
C LEU A 54 -1.97 3.77 1.33
N GLY A 55 -0.88 3.08 1.64
CA GLY A 55 -0.85 2.26 2.83
C GLY A 55 -1.04 3.07 4.10
N ALA A 56 -0.35 4.19 4.19
CA ALA A 56 -0.45 5.04 5.36
C ALA A 56 -1.86 5.58 5.53
N PHE A 57 -2.49 5.96 4.42
CA PHE A 57 -3.86 6.47 4.49
C PHE A 57 -4.81 5.41 5.01
N MET A 58 -4.72 4.22 4.45
CA MET A 58 -5.64 3.15 4.84
C MET A 58 -5.40 2.70 6.28
N ASP A 59 -4.15 2.68 6.71
CA ASP A 59 -3.85 2.31 8.08
C ASP A 59 -4.42 3.32 9.07
N ALA A 60 -4.47 4.57 8.68
CA ALA A 60 -4.96 5.63 9.55
C ALA A 60 -6.48 5.80 9.47
N ASP A 61 -7.12 5.19 8.51
CA ASP A 61 -8.56 5.35 8.29
C ASP A 61 -9.32 4.45 9.26
N ARG A 62 -9.80 5.01 10.32
CA ARG A 62 -10.49 4.25 11.35
C ARG A 62 -11.78 3.63 10.85
N GLY A 63 -12.49 4.33 9.99
CA GLY A 63 -13.69 3.78 9.41
C GLY A 63 -13.43 2.52 8.64
N PHE A 64 -12.38 2.55 7.84
CA PHE A 64 -12.00 1.38 7.05
C PHE A 64 -11.58 0.23 7.96
N GLN A 65 -10.78 0.51 8.99
CA GLN A 65 -10.33 -0.54 9.89
C GLN A 65 -11.49 -1.17 10.64
N THR A 66 -12.45 -0.36 11.05
CA THR A 66 -13.62 -0.87 11.74
C THR A 66 -14.47 -1.72 10.82
N TRP A 67 -14.66 -1.27 9.60
CA TRP A 67 -15.42 -2.03 8.62
C TRP A 67 -14.75 -3.38 8.36
N ARG A 68 -13.43 -3.37 8.22
CA ARG A 68 -12.68 -4.59 7.93
C ARG A 68 -12.79 -5.60 9.07
N LYS A 69 -12.76 -5.13 10.30
CA LYS A 69 -12.94 -6.00 11.45
C LYS A 69 -14.30 -6.68 11.40
N GLY A 70 -15.33 -5.92 11.06
CA GLY A 70 -16.66 -6.47 10.95
C GLY A 70 -16.74 -7.53 9.88
N GLU A 71 -16.11 -7.28 8.75
CA GLU A 71 -16.10 -8.27 7.66
C GLU A 71 -15.36 -9.53 8.08
N THR A 72 -14.22 -9.36 8.70
CA THR A 72 -13.42 -10.50 9.13
C THR A 72 -14.19 -11.33 10.17
N GLY A 73 -14.81 -10.65 11.12
CA GLY A 73 -15.56 -11.34 12.14
C GLY A 73 -16.77 -12.04 11.59
N ARG A 74 -17.35 -11.51 10.53
CA ARG A 74 -18.54 -12.08 9.94
C ARG A 74 -18.21 -13.33 9.11
N THR A 75 -17.13 -13.30 8.39
CA THR A 75 -16.74 -14.42 7.54
C THR A 75 -15.86 -15.42 8.24
N GLY A 76 -15.23 -14.99 9.29
CA GLY A 76 -14.26 -15.82 9.95
C GLY A 76 -14.83 -16.94 10.71
N HIS A 77 -15.08 -17.08 10.74
CA HIS A 77 -15.24 -17.96 11.25
C HIS A 77 -14.96 -18.47 11.48
#